data_dd9701af4de387e07af398d22e70bf15
#
_entry.id   dd9701af4de387e07af398d22e70bf15
#
_cell.length_a   1.000
_cell.length_b   1.000
_cell.length_c   1.000
_cell.angle_alpha   90.00
_cell.angle_beta   90.00
_cell.angle_gamma   90.00
#
_symmetry.space_group_name_H-M   'P 1'
#
loop_
_entity.id
_entity.type
_entity.pdbx_description
1 polymer ?
#
loop_
_entity_poly.entity_id
_entity_poly.type
_entity_poly.pdbx_seq_one_letter_code
_entity_poly.pdbx_strand_id
1 'polypeptide(L)'
;MVDITDDASPAQIKQAIGSAAAHYMQTSIRPNDMVGISSWSSTIRAMVDNLHPLNIKTSGVIQLLGGVGPNGNVQATLLTQSLANILNCPAYLLPAQSIERSTEDRARLISSGEVADVVNKFAEVDLALVGIGVLEPSQLLKIPATITTKRC
;
A
#
# COMPACT_ATOMS: atom_id res chain seq x y z
N MET A 1 9.83 -8.24 19.38
CA MET A 1 9.46 -9.58 18.88
C MET A 1 7.97 -9.71 19.07
N VAL A 2 7.26 -10.30 18.10
CA VAL A 2 5.81 -10.53 18.22
C VAL A 2 5.66 -11.98 18.69
N ASP A 3 5.09 -12.17 19.88
CA ASP A 3 4.78 -13.51 20.39
C ASP A 3 3.42 -13.94 19.81
N ILE A 4 3.45 -15.03 19.05
CA ILE A 4 2.28 -15.62 18.42
C ILE A 4 2.25 -17.09 18.85
N THR A 5 1.08 -17.55 19.31
CA THR A 5 0.90 -18.96 19.66
C THR A 5 0.90 -19.84 18.41
N ASP A 6 1.39 -21.07 18.52
CA ASP A 6 1.53 -22.00 17.38
C ASP A 6 0.19 -22.36 16.71
N ASP A 7 -0.92 -22.18 17.42
CA ASP A 7 -2.30 -22.42 16.96
C ASP A 7 -3.01 -21.15 16.47
N ALA A 8 -2.32 -20.02 16.36
CA ALA A 8 -2.92 -18.76 15.92
C ALA A 8 -3.44 -18.83 14.48
N SER A 9 -4.66 -18.34 14.28
CA SER A 9 -5.22 -18.24 12.94
C SER A 9 -4.47 -17.19 12.09
N PRO A 10 -4.51 -17.30 10.75
CA PRO A 10 -3.90 -16.29 9.87
C PRO A 10 -4.37 -14.85 10.14
N ALA A 11 -5.61 -14.68 10.58
CA ALA A 11 -6.16 -13.37 10.95
C ALA A 11 -5.51 -12.83 12.24
N GLN A 12 -5.34 -13.66 13.25
CA GLN A 12 -4.67 -13.32 14.51
C GLN A 12 -3.20 -12.96 14.27
N ILE A 13 -2.51 -13.72 13.41
CA ILE A 13 -1.12 -13.44 13.02
C ILE A 13 -1.01 -12.06 12.36
N LYS A 14 -1.89 -11.75 11.42
CA LYS A 14 -1.89 -10.43 10.75
C LYS A 14 -2.18 -9.30 11.72
N GLN A 15 -3.10 -9.47 12.65
CA GLN A 15 -3.40 -8.48 13.69
C GLN A 15 -2.20 -8.24 14.62
N ALA A 16 -1.55 -9.30 15.07
CA ALA A 16 -0.37 -9.20 15.93
C ALA A 16 0.79 -8.48 15.22
N ILE A 17 1.08 -8.85 13.96
CA ILE A 17 2.09 -8.18 13.15
C ILE A 17 1.70 -6.73 12.89
N GLY A 18 0.44 -6.46 12.54
CA GLY A 18 -0.08 -5.12 12.31
C GLY A 18 0.06 -4.21 13.52
N SER A 19 -0.29 -4.71 14.70
CA SER A 19 -0.14 -3.98 15.96
C SER A 19 1.34 -3.65 16.27
N ALA A 20 2.23 -4.63 16.11
CA ALA A 20 3.66 -4.41 16.31
C ALA A 20 4.25 -3.42 15.30
N ALA A 21 3.82 -3.50 14.03
CA ALA A 21 4.24 -2.57 13.00
C ALA A 21 3.71 -1.14 13.26
N ALA A 22 2.49 -1.00 13.77
CA ALA A 22 1.94 0.29 14.19
C ALA A 22 2.78 0.92 15.31
N HIS A 23 3.13 0.14 16.34
CA HIS A 23 3.99 0.60 17.42
C HIS A 23 5.38 1.02 16.90
N TYR A 24 5.99 0.20 16.03
CA TYR A 24 7.27 0.54 15.41
C TYR A 24 7.21 1.83 14.60
N MET A 25 6.18 1.99 13.78
CA MET A 25 5.98 3.20 13.00
C MET A 25 5.85 4.43 13.91
N GLN A 26 5.04 4.36 14.96
CA GLN A 26 4.82 5.46 15.91
C GLN A 26 6.12 5.94 16.58
N THR A 27 7.06 5.02 16.81
CA THR A 27 8.35 5.33 17.46
C THR A 27 9.46 5.70 16.47
N SER A 28 9.28 5.39 15.18
CA SER A 28 10.32 5.57 14.15
C SER A 28 10.09 6.80 13.26
N ILE A 29 8.82 7.20 13.10
CA ILE A 29 8.45 8.34 12.24
C ILE A 29 8.99 9.65 12.80
N ARG A 30 9.49 10.50 11.92
CA ARG A 30 10.10 11.80 12.25
C ARG A 30 9.29 12.95 11.66
N PRO A 31 9.43 14.16 12.21
CA PRO A 31 8.86 15.35 11.59
C PRO A 31 9.37 15.52 10.15
N ASN A 32 8.44 15.84 9.25
CA ASN A 32 8.66 16.03 7.81
C ASN A 32 8.98 14.76 7.02
N ASP A 33 8.93 13.56 7.61
CA ASP A 33 9.05 12.32 6.83
C ASP A 33 7.96 12.22 5.78
N MET A 34 8.34 11.72 4.60
CA MET A 34 7.45 11.27 3.55
C MET A 34 7.27 9.76 3.65
N VAL A 35 6.04 9.32 3.84
CA VAL A 35 5.73 7.91 4.06
C VAL A 35 5.18 7.28 2.79
N GLY A 36 5.84 6.25 2.28
CA GLY A 36 5.34 5.42 1.19
C GLY A 36 4.56 4.22 1.71
N ILE A 37 3.42 3.89 1.09
CA ILE A 37 2.60 2.75 1.50
C ILE A 37 2.27 1.83 0.32
N SER A 38 2.53 0.52 0.50
CA SER A 38 2.04 -0.53 -0.39
C SER A 38 0.60 -0.89 -0.02
N SER A 39 -0.36 -0.43 -0.79
CA SER A 39 -1.79 -0.43 -0.45
C SER A 39 -2.49 -1.80 -0.62
N TRP A 40 -1.76 -2.86 -0.99
CA TRP A 40 -2.30 -4.20 -1.26
C TRP A 40 -1.91 -5.24 -0.22
N SER A 41 -1.88 -4.87 1.04
CA SER A 41 -1.54 -5.77 2.13
C SER A 41 -2.57 -5.73 3.25
N SER A 42 -3.17 -6.88 3.56
CA SER A 42 -4.06 -7.01 4.72
C SER A 42 -3.32 -6.81 6.05
N THR A 43 -2.01 -7.06 6.09
CA THR A 43 -1.18 -6.80 7.28
C THR A 43 -0.93 -5.30 7.44
N ILE A 44 -0.68 -4.57 6.35
CA ILE A 44 -0.58 -3.10 6.39
C ILE A 44 -1.92 -2.48 6.76
N ARG A 45 -3.03 -3.04 6.29
CA ARG A 45 -4.36 -2.62 6.73
C ARG A 45 -4.51 -2.77 8.25
N ALA A 46 -4.16 -3.95 8.79
CA ALA A 46 -4.19 -4.18 10.23
C ALA A 46 -3.26 -3.21 10.99
N MET A 47 -2.11 -2.84 10.43
CA MET A 47 -1.24 -1.81 11.01
C MET A 47 -1.94 -0.45 11.05
N VAL A 48 -2.53 0.00 9.94
CA VAL A 48 -3.22 1.30 9.86
C VAL A 48 -4.40 1.34 10.83
N ASP A 49 -5.17 0.24 10.95
CA ASP A 49 -6.30 0.12 11.86
C ASP A 49 -5.88 0.16 13.36
N ASN A 50 -4.61 -0.15 13.66
CA ASN A 50 -4.04 -0.07 15.02
C ASN A 50 -3.27 1.23 15.30
N LEU A 51 -3.15 2.13 14.33
CA LEU A 51 -2.51 3.42 14.54
C LEU A 51 -3.45 4.39 15.26
N HIS A 52 -2.88 5.16 16.17
CA HIS A 52 -3.54 6.30 16.78
C HIS A 52 -3.04 7.61 16.16
N PRO A 53 -3.85 8.68 16.15
CA PRO A 53 -3.40 9.98 15.70
C PRO A 53 -2.09 10.40 16.36
N LEU A 54 -1.12 10.78 15.55
CA LEU A 54 0.19 11.22 16.01
C LEU A 54 0.26 12.75 16.00
N ASN A 55 0.83 13.32 17.03
CA ASN A 55 1.11 14.75 17.08
C ASN A 55 2.47 15.06 16.42
N ILE A 56 2.68 14.53 15.21
CA ILE A 56 3.89 14.73 14.41
C ILE A 56 3.44 15.25 13.05
N LYS A 57 4.04 16.33 12.58
CA LYS A 57 3.78 16.88 11.25
C LYS A 57 4.65 16.14 10.24
N THR A 58 4.05 15.30 9.41
CA THR A 58 4.70 14.61 8.29
C THR A 58 4.49 15.37 6.98
N SER A 59 5.37 15.15 6.00
CA SER A 59 5.27 15.78 4.67
C SER A 59 4.13 15.22 3.83
N GLY A 60 3.84 13.92 3.97
CA GLY A 60 2.73 13.29 3.28
C GLY A 60 2.79 11.78 3.28
N VAL A 61 1.77 11.17 2.71
CA VAL A 61 1.70 9.73 2.43
C VAL A 61 1.61 9.51 0.93
N ILE A 62 2.50 8.68 0.37
CA ILE A 62 2.53 8.35 -1.05
C ILE A 62 2.04 6.91 -1.26
N GLN A 63 1.09 6.74 -2.17
CA GLN A 63 0.67 5.43 -2.66
C GLN A 63 1.74 4.86 -3.60
N LEU A 64 2.43 3.78 -3.18
CA LEU A 64 3.53 3.18 -3.95
C LEU A 64 3.07 2.23 -5.06
N LEU A 65 1.86 1.68 -4.96
CA LEU A 65 1.28 0.76 -5.93
C LEU A 65 -0.09 1.26 -6.39
N GLY A 66 -0.34 1.15 -7.68
CA GLY A 66 -1.65 1.41 -8.28
C GLY A 66 -2.71 0.37 -7.91
N GLY A 67 -3.85 0.44 -8.57
CA GLY A 67 -4.94 -0.51 -8.37
C GLY A 67 -4.70 -1.88 -8.99
N VAL A 68 -5.37 -2.89 -8.47
CA VAL A 68 -5.44 -4.23 -9.04
C VAL A 68 -6.90 -4.63 -9.23
N GLY A 69 -7.27 -4.94 -10.47
CA GLY A 69 -8.64 -5.30 -10.82
C GLY A 69 -9.62 -4.13 -10.84
N PRO A 70 -10.92 -4.39 -11.07
CA PRO A 70 -11.93 -3.36 -11.35
C PRO A 70 -12.11 -2.31 -10.24
N ASN A 71 -12.01 -2.71 -8.98
CA ASN A 71 -12.15 -1.82 -7.82
C ASN A 71 -10.82 -1.56 -7.08
N GLY A 72 -9.71 -1.96 -7.69
CA GLY A 72 -8.42 -1.93 -7.03
C GLY A 72 -7.95 -0.54 -6.66
N ASN A 73 -8.17 0.44 -7.53
CA ASN A 73 -7.81 1.82 -7.24
C ASN A 73 -8.55 2.37 -6.03
N VAL A 74 -9.84 2.05 -5.86
CA VAL A 74 -10.64 2.50 -4.72
C VAL A 74 -10.05 1.98 -3.41
N GLN A 75 -9.73 0.69 -3.32
CA GLN A 75 -9.19 0.08 -2.10
C GLN A 75 -7.80 0.64 -1.76
N ALA A 76 -6.93 0.79 -2.75
CA ALA A 76 -5.61 1.37 -2.57
C ALA A 76 -5.68 2.83 -2.10
N THR A 77 -6.55 3.63 -2.71
CA THR A 77 -6.81 5.02 -2.33
C THR A 77 -7.33 5.13 -0.91
N LEU A 78 -8.30 4.30 -0.52
CA LEU A 78 -8.88 4.33 0.82
C LEU A 78 -7.84 4.04 1.91
N LEU A 79 -6.95 3.07 1.70
CA LEU A 79 -5.93 2.75 2.69
C LEU A 79 -4.88 3.86 2.81
N THR A 80 -4.44 4.40 1.69
CA THR A 80 -3.50 5.53 1.65
C THR A 80 -4.09 6.76 2.33
N GLN A 81 -5.35 7.08 2.03
CA GLN A 81 -6.05 8.21 2.62
C GLN A 81 -6.29 8.02 4.12
N SER A 82 -6.59 6.79 4.56
CA SER A 82 -6.75 6.49 6.00
C SER A 82 -5.46 6.78 6.77
N LEU A 83 -4.31 6.36 6.24
CA LEU A 83 -3.02 6.65 6.86
C LEU A 83 -2.73 8.17 6.88
N ALA A 84 -2.97 8.85 5.76
CA ALA A 84 -2.76 10.30 5.67
C ALA A 84 -3.64 11.08 6.68
N ASN A 85 -4.88 10.65 6.88
CA ASN A 85 -5.78 11.24 7.87
C ASN A 85 -5.27 11.05 9.31
N ILE A 86 -4.76 9.85 9.65
CA ILE A 86 -4.16 9.56 10.96
C ILE A 86 -2.93 10.44 11.21
N LEU A 87 -2.09 10.63 10.19
CA LEU A 87 -0.89 11.45 10.24
C LEU A 87 -1.16 12.95 10.04
N ASN A 88 -2.41 13.34 9.76
CA ASN A 88 -2.84 14.71 9.47
C ASN A 88 -1.96 15.39 8.41
N CYS A 89 -1.77 14.72 7.27
CA CYS A 89 -0.93 15.18 6.17
C CYS A 89 -1.58 14.92 4.79
N PRO A 90 -1.03 15.50 3.70
CA PRO A 90 -1.50 15.22 2.35
C PRO A 90 -1.32 13.76 1.93
N ALA A 91 -2.25 13.24 1.12
CA ALA A 91 -2.11 11.97 0.42
C ALA A 91 -1.78 12.19 -1.06
N TYR A 92 -0.74 11.54 -1.54
CA TYR A 92 -0.35 11.52 -2.96
C TYR A 92 -0.78 10.17 -3.54
N LEU A 93 -1.90 10.19 -4.25
CA LEU A 93 -2.53 9.00 -4.79
C LEU A 93 -1.98 8.69 -6.19
N LEU A 94 -1.74 7.41 -6.48
CA LEU A 94 -1.27 6.96 -7.78
C LEU A 94 -2.46 6.54 -8.66
N PRO A 95 -2.90 7.37 -9.62
CA PRO A 95 -4.08 7.10 -10.45
C PRO A 95 -3.72 6.15 -11.62
N ALA A 96 -3.22 4.96 -11.28
CA ALA A 96 -2.73 3.99 -12.25
C ALA A 96 -3.09 2.56 -11.84
N GLN A 97 -3.06 1.65 -12.81
CA GLN A 97 -3.08 0.21 -12.53
C GLN A 97 -1.66 -0.27 -12.15
N SER A 98 -1.59 -1.26 -11.25
CA SER A 98 -0.30 -1.86 -10.85
C SER A 98 0.32 -2.73 -11.93
N ILE A 99 -0.48 -3.22 -12.87
CA ILE A 99 -0.06 -4.16 -13.90
C ILE A 99 -0.45 -3.58 -15.25
N GLU A 100 0.53 -3.36 -16.11
CA GLU A 100 0.36 -2.95 -17.50
C GLU A 100 0.57 -4.12 -18.45
N ARG A 101 0.03 -3.97 -19.66
CA ARG A 101 0.06 -5.03 -20.68
C ARG A 101 1.44 -5.21 -21.31
N SER A 102 2.22 -4.15 -21.38
CA SER A 102 3.56 -4.15 -21.99
C SER A 102 4.50 -3.18 -21.25
N THR A 103 5.79 -3.34 -21.51
CA THR A 103 6.82 -2.43 -21.02
C THR A 103 6.65 -1.03 -21.59
N GLU A 104 6.19 -0.92 -22.85
CA GLU A 104 5.94 0.33 -23.55
C GLU A 104 4.76 1.08 -22.93
N ASP A 105 3.68 0.38 -22.60
CA ASP A 105 2.51 0.98 -21.93
C ASP A 105 2.90 1.48 -20.55
N ARG A 106 3.68 0.68 -19.79
CA ARG A 106 4.24 1.10 -18.51
C ARG A 106 5.10 2.36 -18.66
N ALA A 107 6.01 2.40 -19.63
CA ALA A 107 6.88 3.54 -19.84
C ALA A 107 6.10 4.82 -20.16
N ARG A 108 5.05 4.72 -20.99
CA ARG A 108 4.16 5.86 -21.28
C ARG A 108 3.40 6.31 -20.04
N LEU A 109 2.87 5.37 -19.25
CA LEU A 109 2.09 5.67 -18.05
C LEU A 109 2.93 6.43 -17.03
N ILE A 110 4.13 5.95 -16.68
CA ILE A 110 4.99 6.57 -15.67
C ILE A 110 5.62 7.89 -16.11
N SER A 111 5.59 8.21 -17.39
CA SER A 111 6.10 9.47 -17.95
C SER A 111 5.01 10.50 -18.25
N SER A 112 3.76 10.23 -17.96
CA SER A 112 2.63 11.09 -18.32
C SER A 112 1.90 11.68 -17.11
N GLY A 113 1.64 13.00 -17.18
CA GLY A 113 0.71 13.73 -16.31
C GLY A 113 0.83 13.43 -14.82
N GLU A 114 -0.30 13.24 -14.17
CA GLU A 114 -0.40 13.04 -12.70
C GLU A 114 0.35 11.80 -12.20
N VAL A 115 0.47 10.76 -13.02
CA VAL A 115 1.23 9.56 -12.65
C VAL A 115 2.71 9.88 -12.53
N ALA A 116 3.27 10.65 -13.48
CA ALA A 116 4.67 11.07 -13.43
C ALA A 116 4.96 11.92 -12.19
N ASP A 117 4.04 12.82 -11.82
CA ASP A 117 4.19 13.68 -10.65
C ASP A 117 4.28 12.85 -9.36
N VAL A 118 3.46 11.83 -9.22
CA VAL A 118 3.48 10.95 -8.04
C VAL A 118 4.73 10.03 -8.06
N VAL A 119 5.08 9.47 -9.21
CA VAL A 119 6.28 8.61 -9.35
C VAL A 119 7.57 9.38 -9.05
N ASN A 120 7.67 10.63 -9.48
CA ASN A 120 8.82 11.48 -9.17
C ASN A 120 8.98 11.71 -7.66
N LYS A 121 7.87 11.76 -6.92
CA LYS A 121 7.88 11.87 -5.45
C LYS A 121 8.36 10.61 -4.73
N PHE A 122 8.49 9.47 -5.40
CA PHE A 122 9.04 8.27 -4.78
C PHE A 122 10.48 8.47 -4.28
N ALA A 123 11.23 9.38 -4.90
CA ALA A 123 12.58 9.74 -4.44
C ALA A 123 12.59 10.50 -3.11
N GLU A 124 11.45 11.05 -2.68
CA GLU A 124 11.28 11.79 -1.43
C GLU A 124 10.90 10.88 -0.24
N VAL A 125 10.67 9.58 -0.47
CA VAL A 125 10.19 8.64 0.56
C VAL A 125 11.30 8.34 1.57
N ASP A 126 11.06 8.71 2.82
CA ASP A 126 11.95 8.46 3.96
C ASP A 126 11.64 7.13 4.64
N LEU A 127 10.35 6.75 4.69
CA LEU A 127 9.86 5.53 5.32
C LEU A 127 8.90 4.80 4.38
N ALA A 128 9.24 3.58 3.95
CA ALA A 128 8.39 2.75 3.11
C ALA A 128 7.75 1.61 3.91
N LEU A 129 6.42 1.54 3.89
CA LEU A 129 5.62 0.48 4.50
C LEU A 129 5.22 -0.51 3.42
N VAL A 130 5.84 -1.69 3.45
CA VAL A 130 5.62 -2.73 2.43
C VAL A 130 5.16 -4.04 3.05
N GLY A 131 4.23 -4.72 2.38
CA GLY A 131 3.82 -6.06 2.76
C GLY A 131 4.77 -7.11 2.17
N ILE A 132 5.04 -8.15 2.93
CA ILE A 132 5.77 -9.33 2.45
C ILE A 132 4.73 -10.40 2.13
N GLY A 133 4.72 -10.85 0.89
CA GLY A 133 3.81 -11.89 0.40
C GLY A 133 4.51 -13.21 0.16
N VAL A 134 3.75 -14.22 -0.23
CA VAL A 134 4.24 -15.50 -0.73
C VAL A 134 4.49 -15.41 -2.24
N LEU A 135 5.30 -16.35 -2.78
CA LEU A 135 5.58 -16.42 -4.22
C LEU A 135 4.34 -16.82 -5.05
N GLU A 136 3.39 -17.52 -4.44
CA GLU A 136 2.12 -17.79 -5.09
C GLU A 136 1.24 -16.53 -5.15
N PRO A 137 0.43 -16.36 -6.22
CA PRO A 137 -0.48 -15.23 -6.31
C PRO A 137 -1.36 -15.14 -5.05
N SER A 138 -1.34 -14.01 -4.39
CA SER A 138 -2.19 -13.77 -3.23
C SER A 138 -3.67 -13.93 -3.63
N GLN A 139 -4.54 -14.22 -2.66
CA GLN A 139 -5.98 -14.31 -2.91
C GLN A 139 -6.55 -13.01 -3.50
N LEU A 140 -5.92 -11.87 -3.25
CA LEU A 140 -6.26 -10.57 -3.84
C LEU A 140 -5.94 -10.51 -5.34
N LEU A 141 -4.96 -11.31 -5.81
CA LEU A 141 -4.60 -11.44 -7.23
C LEU A 141 -5.30 -12.62 -7.92
N LYS A 142 -5.94 -13.52 -7.16
CA LYS A 142 -6.77 -14.60 -7.69
C LYS A 142 -8.17 -14.09 -8.08
N ILE A 143 -8.25 -12.95 -8.75
CA ILE A 143 -9.45 -12.55 -9.45
C ILE A 143 -9.56 -13.49 -10.65
N PRO A 144 -10.71 -14.19 -10.86
CA PRO A 144 -10.88 -15.01 -12.04
C PRO A 144 -10.74 -14.11 -13.26
N ALA A 145 -9.59 -14.18 -13.92
CA ALA A 145 -9.45 -13.67 -15.27
C ALA A 145 -10.41 -14.52 -16.11
N THR A 146 -11.57 -13.97 -16.43
CA THR A 146 -12.39 -14.48 -17.52
C THR A 146 -11.60 -14.24 -18.79
N ILE A 147 -10.65 -15.15 -19.05
CA ILE A 147 -9.96 -15.22 -20.31
C ILE A 147 -10.97 -15.77 -21.28
N THR A 148 -11.67 -14.90 -21.97
CA THR A 148 -12.44 -15.25 -23.15
C THR A 148 -11.43 -15.62 -24.22
N THR A 149 -11.04 -16.90 -24.26
CA THR A 149 -10.35 -17.48 -25.42
C THR A 149 -11.35 -17.45 -26.55
N LYS A 150 -11.32 -16.41 -27.39
CA LYS A 150 -11.88 -16.51 -28.73
C LYS A 150 -11.00 -17.51 -29.50
N ARG A 151 -11.51 -18.74 -29.63
CA ARG A 151 -11.06 -19.64 -30.69
C ARG A 151 -11.52 -19.05 -32.04
N CYS A 152 -10.59 -18.74 -32.89
CA CYS A 152 -10.82 -18.71 -34.34
C CYS A 152 -10.91 -20.14 -34.86
#